data_8af23c7b82bd2f312ecd447d4c3c8b99
#
_entry.id   8af23c7b82bd2f312ecd447d4c3c8b99
#
_cell.length_a   1.000
_cell.length_b   1.000
_cell.length_c   1.000
_cell.angle_alpha   90.00
_cell.angle_beta   90.00
_cell.angle_gamma   90.00
#
_symmetry.space_group_name_H-M   'P 1'
#
loop_
_entity.id
_entity.type
_entity.pdbx_description
1 polymer ?
#
loop_
_entity_poly.entity_id
_entity_poly.type
_entity_poly.pdbx_seq_one_letter_code
_entity_poly.pdbx_strand_id
1 'polypeptide(L)'
;MSNIVLFDIETTNLNANYGFILAACYKKLGDKKVTVLRIDDYKLHKRDCTNDYFLVRDLVDVLSSADMLVGHYSTRFDLPFVNSRALYHHLDLVAPVPHVDTWRVARNGLKLNSNRLASIAEFLGKKQKTPIMNTAWL
;
A
#
# COMPACT_ATOMS: atom_id res chain seq x y z
N MET A 1 -16.34 -13.69 10.32
CA MET A 1 -14.92 -13.39 10.58
C MET A 1 -14.56 -12.02 10.02
N SER A 2 -13.72 -11.28 10.73
CA SER A 2 -13.34 -9.93 10.32
C SER A 2 -12.43 -9.99 9.07
N ASN A 3 -12.67 -9.10 8.14
CA ASN A 3 -11.84 -8.91 6.96
C ASN A 3 -10.77 -7.84 7.25
N ILE A 4 -9.65 -8.28 7.80
CA ILE A 4 -8.51 -7.40 8.09
C ILE A 4 -7.55 -7.48 6.92
N VAL A 5 -7.32 -6.34 6.26
CA VAL A 5 -6.49 -6.27 5.05
C VAL A 5 -5.19 -5.53 5.36
N LEU A 6 -4.07 -6.22 5.12
CA LEU A 6 -2.74 -5.61 5.13
C LEU A 6 -2.43 -5.16 3.71
N PHE A 7 -1.88 -3.96 3.56
CA PHE A 7 -1.60 -3.43 2.22
C PHE A 7 -0.34 -2.56 2.19
N ASP A 8 0.22 -2.46 1.00
CA ASP A 8 1.40 -1.65 0.70
C ASP A 8 1.37 -1.24 -0.77
N ILE A 9 1.88 -0.05 -1.09
CA ILE A 9 1.95 0.43 -2.47
C ILE A 9 3.37 0.81 -2.86
N GLU A 10 3.64 0.73 -4.17
CA GLU A 10 4.85 1.24 -4.79
C GLU A 10 4.48 2.34 -5.78
N THR A 11 5.15 3.46 -5.71
CA THR A 11 4.82 4.65 -6.50
C THR A 11 6.05 5.17 -7.24
N THR A 12 5.83 5.99 -8.26
CA THR A 12 6.91 6.63 -9.02
C THR A 12 7.43 7.90 -8.35
N ASN A 13 6.70 8.46 -7.40
CA ASN A 13 7.06 9.69 -6.70
C ASN A 13 6.45 9.68 -5.31
N LEU A 14 6.97 10.51 -4.42
CA LEU A 14 6.40 10.66 -3.08
C LEU A 14 5.14 11.52 -3.09
N ASN A 15 4.94 12.33 -4.12
CA ASN A 15 3.79 13.22 -4.25
C ASN A 15 2.88 12.73 -5.39
N ALA A 16 1.60 12.57 -5.10
CA ALA A 16 0.62 11.99 -6.02
C ALA A 16 0.30 12.89 -7.22
N ASN A 17 0.59 14.18 -7.14
CA ASN A 17 0.42 15.09 -8.28
C ASN A 17 1.54 14.97 -9.32
N TYR A 18 2.66 14.36 -8.95
CA TYR A 18 3.81 14.13 -9.84
C TYR A 18 4.05 12.66 -10.14
N GLY A 19 3.27 11.77 -9.56
CA GLY A 19 3.48 10.35 -9.69
C GLY A 19 2.19 9.54 -9.75
N PHE A 20 2.36 8.25 -9.94
CA PHE A 20 1.26 7.31 -10.03
C PHE A 20 1.66 6.00 -9.32
N ILE A 21 0.68 5.12 -9.12
CA ILE A 21 0.89 3.85 -8.44
C ILE A 21 1.38 2.81 -9.45
N LEU A 22 2.54 2.24 -9.20
CA LEU A 22 3.12 1.16 -10.02
C LEU A 22 2.53 -0.19 -9.64
N ALA A 23 2.40 -0.43 -8.36
CA ALA A 23 1.88 -1.69 -7.82
C ALA A 23 1.28 -1.47 -6.45
N ALA A 24 0.33 -2.31 -6.12
CA ALA A 24 -0.22 -2.41 -4.78
C ALA A 24 -0.32 -3.89 -4.43
N CYS A 25 0.13 -4.25 -3.24
CA CYS A 25 -0.07 -5.59 -2.74
C CYS A 25 -0.96 -5.55 -1.51
N TYR A 26 -1.77 -6.58 -1.38
CA TYR A 26 -2.62 -6.72 -0.21
C TYR A 26 -2.79 -8.18 0.15
N LYS A 27 -3.07 -8.41 1.42
CA LYS A 27 -3.26 -9.72 1.98
C LYS A 27 -4.29 -9.63 3.08
N LYS A 28 -5.20 -10.60 3.10
CA LYS A 28 -6.12 -10.75 4.23
C LYS A 28 -5.39 -11.42 5.39
N LEU A 29 -5.55 -10.89 6.59
CA LEU A 29 -4.92 -11.49 7.77
C LEU A 29 -5.38 -12.93 7.95
N GLY A 30 -4.43 -13.84 8.11
CA GLY A 30 -4.67 -15.28 8.21
C GLY A 30 -4.57 -16.03 6.90
N ASP A 31 -4.69 -15.37 5.76
CA ASP A 31 -4.49 -16.00 4.46
C ASP A 31 -3.00 -16.10 4.12
N LYS A 32 -2.64 -17.14 3.37
CA LYS A 32 -1.29 -17.29 2.84
C LYS A 32 -1.07 -16.51 1.55
N LYS A 33 -2.16 -16.27 0.82
CA LYS A 33 -2.10 -15.64 -0.50
C LYS A 33 -1.93 -14.12 -0.38
N VAL A 34 -0.93 -13.60 -1.10
CA VAL A 34 -0.75 -12.16 -1.34
C VAL A 34 -1.24 -11.86 -2.76
N THR A 35 -2.10 -10.87 -2.90
CA THR A 35 -2.54 -10.39 -4.20
C THR A 35 -1.73 -9.14 -4.57
N VAL A 36 -1.24 -9.10 -5.80
CA VAL A 36 -0.49 -7.96 -6.34
C VAL A 36 -1.26 -7.38 -7.52
N LEU A 37 -1.58 -6.11 -7.43
CA LEU A 37 -2.12 -5.32 -8.54
C LEU A 37 -0.96 -4.57 -9.16
N ARG A 38 -0.63 -4.90 -10.42
CA ARG A 38 0.45 -4.23 -11.15
C ARG A 38 -0.15 -3.39 -12.27
N ILE A 39 0.37 -2.19 -12.44
CA ILE A 39 -0.12 -1.27 -13.48
C ILE A 39 0.02 -1.90 -14.88
N ASP A 40 1.07 -2.68 -15.12
CA ASP A 40 1.34 -3.32 -16.41
C ASP A 40 0.48 -4.55 -16.69
N ASP A 41 -0.30 -5.02 -15.71
CA ASP A 41 -1.28 -6.10 -15.93
C ASP A 41 -2.59 -5.59 -16.53
N TYR A 42 -2.80 -4.27 -16.56
CA TYR A 42 -4.01 -3.66 -17.11
C TYR A 42 -3.81 -3.29 -18.58
N LYS A 43 -4.84 -3.51 -19.39
CA LYS A 43 -4.79 -3.23 -20.83
C LYS A 43 -4.48 -1.77 -21.15
N LEU A 44 -4.92 -0.85 -20.30
CA LEU A 44 -4.69 0.58 -20.48
C LEU A 44 -3.21 0.93 -20.47
N HIS A 45 -2.36 0.15 -19.78
CA HIS A 45 -0.92 0.37 -19.73
C HIS A 45 -0.27 0.37 -21.12
N LYS A 46 -0.81 -0.37 -22.07
CA LYS A 46 -0.29 -0.41 -23.44
C LYS A 46 -0.49 0.92 -24.18
N ARG A 47 -1.53 1.68 -23.82
CA ARG A 47 -1.86 2.98 -24.42
C ARG A 47 -1.24 4.13 -23.64
N ASP A 48 -1.25 4.03 -22.33
CA ASP A 48 -0.75 5.04 -21.41
C ASP A 48 -0.14 4.34 -20.20
N CYS A 49 1.17 4.19 -20.22
CA CYS A 49 1.90 3.49 -19.15
C CYS A 49 1.92 4.25 -17.81
N THR A 50 1.42 5.49 -17.79
CA THR A 50 1.36 6.33 -16.58
C THR A 50 -0.04 6.38 -15.97
N ASN A 51 -1.02 5.74 -16.60
CA ASN A 51 -2.40 5.82 -16.16
C ASN A 51 -2.74 4.66 -15.23
N ASP A 52 -2.84 4.99 -13.95
CA ASP A 52 -3.13 4.04 -12.88
C ASP A 52 -4.64 3.93 -12.54
N TYR A 53 -5.53 4.41 -13.43
CA TYR A 53 -6.98 4.45 -13.16
C TYR A 53 -7.54 3.11 -12.67
N PHE A 54 -7.36 2.05 -13.44
CA PHE A 54 -7.95 0.75 -13.11
C PHE A 54 -7.33 0.13 -11.85
N LEU A 55 -6.03 0.31 -11.67
CA LEU A 55 -5.36 -0.15 -10.45
C LEU A 55 -5.92 0.56 -9.22
N VAL A 56 -6.05 1.89 -9.30
CA VAL A 56 -6.60 2.70 -8.19
C VAL A 56 -8.05 2.29 -7.91
N ARG A 57 -8.87 2.14 -8.96
CA ARG A 57 -10.27 1.70 -8.81
C ARG A 57 -10.35 0.37 -8.05
N ASP A 58 -9.58 -0.62 -8.47
CA ASP A 58 -9.61 -1.94 -7.85
C ASP A 58 -9.08 -1.90 -6.42
N LEU A 59 -8.03 -1.12 -6.17
CA LEU A 59 -7.47 -0.96 -4.83
C LEU A 59 -8.46 -0.27 -3.88
N VAL A 60 -9.12 0.80 -4.33
CA VAL A 60 -10.14 1.50 -3.52
C VAL A 60 -11.26 0.52 -3.13
N ASP A 61 -11.70 -0.33 -4.06
CA ASP A 61 -12.74 -1.32 -3.77
C ASP A 61 -12.29 -2.31 -2.69
N VAL A 62 -11.07 -2.82 -2.80
CA VAL A 62 -10.51 -3.76 -1.82
C VAL A 62 -10.40 -3.11 -0.44
N LEU A 63 -9.83 -1.91 -0.38
CA LEU A 63 -9.62 -1.22 0.91
C LEU A 63 -10.93 -0.79 1.54
N SER A 64 -11.91 -0.34 0.73
CA SER A 64 -13.21 0.11 1.23
C SER A 64 -14.07 -1.03 1.77
N SER A 65 -13.86 -2.26 1.32
CA SER A 65 -14.61 -3.43 1.77
C SER A 65 -14.01 -4.11 3.00
N ALA A 66 -12.86 -3.64 3.47
CA ALA A 66 -12.23 -4.18 4.67
C ALA A 66 -12.95 -3.73 5.94
N ASP A 67 -12.89 -4.56 6.97
CA ASP A 67 -13.33 -4.19 8.32
C ASP A 67 -12.26 -3.41 9.07
N MET A 68 -11.01 -3.62 8.71
CA MET A 68 -9.84 -2.93 9.26
C MET A 68 -8.70 -2.97 8.24
N LEU A 69 -7.96 -1.89 8.15
CA LEU A 69 -6.74 -1.80 7.35
C LEU A 69 -5.52 -1.82 8.25
N VAL A 70 -4.45 -2.46 7.77
CA VAL A 70 -3.15 -2.47 8.44
C VAL A 70 -2.08 -2.15 7.40
N GLY A 71 -1.20 -1.24 7.75
CA GLY A 71 -0.06 -0.91 6.90
C GLY A 71 1.05 -0.27 7.72
N HIS A 72 2.19 -0.03 7.08
CA HIS A 72 3.33 0.62 7.73
C HIS A 72 3.53 2.00 7.15
N TYR A 73 3.39 3.04 7.96
CA TYR A 73 3.37 4.45 7.57
C TYR A 73 2.22 4.77 6.61
N SER A 74 1.23 3.91 6.59
CA SER A 74 0.13 3.91 5.62
C SER A 74 -0.89 5.01 5.89
N THR A 75 -1.02 5.49 7.12
CA THR A 75 -1.91 6.62 7.42
C THR A 75 -1.33 7.94 6.89
N ARG A 76 -0.02 8.01 6.70
CA ARG A 76 0.66 9.23 6.23
C ARG A 76 1.11 9.16 4.78
N PHE A 77 1.27 7.96 4.22
CA PHE A 77 1.72 7.84 2.85
C PHE A 77 0.75 7.05 1.97
N ASP A 78 0.60 5.76 2.21
CA ASP A 78 -0.12 4.87 1.28
C ASP A 78 -1.58 5.31 1.08
N LEU A 79 -2.33 5.48 2.16
CA LEU A 79 -3.74 5.84 2.07
C LEU A 79 -3.96 7.24 1.47
N PRO A 80 -3.24 8.29 1.93
CA PRO A 80 -3.36 9.59 1.29
C PRO A 80 -2.98 9.60 -0.19
N PHE A 81 -1.97 8.82 -0.58
CA PHE A 81 -1.57 8.71 -1.98
C PHE A 81 -2.69 8.06 -2.80
N VAL A 82 -3.25 6.95 -2.33
CA VAL A 82 -4.38 6.28 -3.00
C VAL A 82 -5.55 7.23 -3.14
N ASN A 83 -5.92 7.92 -2.07
CA ASN A 83 -7.05 8.88 -2.10
C ASN A 83 -6.78 10.04 -3.05
N SER A 84 -5.56 10.53 -3.12
CA SER A 84 -5.18 11.59 -4.06
C SER A 84 -5.33 11.13 -5.51
N ARG A 85 -4.89 9.90 -5.81
CA ARG A 85 -5.05 9.34 -7.15
C ARG A 85 -6.52 9.05 -7.46
N ALA A 86 -7.31 8.62 -6.48
CA ALA A 86 -8.75 8.43 -6.65
C ALA A 86 -9.44 9.76 -7.02
N LEU A 87 -9.13 10.84 -6.30
CA LEU A 87 -9.65 12.17 -6.63
C LEU A 87 -9.25 12.61 -8.04
N TYR A 88 -7.99 12.40 -8.41
CA TYR A 88 -7.50 12.74 -9.75
C TYR A 88 -8.32 12.05 -10.83
N HIS A 89 -8.74 10.82 -10.60
CA HIS A 89 -9.50 10.00 -11.55
C HIS A 89 -11.01 10.15 -11.39
N HIS A 90 -11.49 11.02 -10.51
CA HIS A 90 -12.93 11.20 -10.20
C HIS A 90 -13.58 9.91 -9.67
N LEU A 91 -12.82 9.11 -8.96
CA LEU A 91 -13.29 7.92 -8.26
C LEU A 91 -13.69 8.27 -6.82
N ASP A 92 -14.47 7.39 -6.20
CA ASP A 92 -14.74 7.50 -4.77
C ASP A 92 -13.44 7.32 -3.98
N LEU A 93 -13.35 8.02 -2.86
CA LEU A 93 -12.26 7.81 -1.90
C LEU A 93 -12.44 6.47 -1.19
N VAL A 94 -11.36 5.98 -0.59
CA VAL A 94 -11.46 4.82 0.30
C VAL A 94 -12.44 5.14 1.43
N ALA A 95 -13.37 4.21 1.68
CA ALA A 95 -14.35 4.36 2.75
C ALA A 95 -13.66 4.55 4.11
N PRO A 96 -14.30 5.24 5.07
CA PRO A 96 -13.73 5.39 6.41
C PRO A 96 -13.72 4.04 7.14
N VAL A 97 -12.57 3.37 7.10
CA VAL A 97 -12.33 2.05 7.69
C VAL A 97 -11.31 2.21 8.82
N PRO A 98 -11.51 1.54 9.97
CA PRO A 98 -10.50 1.54 11.03
C PRO A 98 -9.13 1.16 10.46
N HIS A 99 -8.09 1.90 10.84
CA HIS A 99 -6.78 1.78 10.23
C HIS A 99 -5.70 1.72 11.31
N VAL A 100 -4.98 0.60 11.36
CA VAL A 100 -3.83 0.41 12.24
C VAL A 100 -2.56 0.65 11.43
N ASP A 101 -1.79 1.63 11.85
CA ASP A 101 -0.51 1.95 11.25
C ASP A 101 0.60 1.45 12.17
N THR A 102 1.31 0.40 11.74
CA THR A 102 2.35 -0.22 12.55
C THR A 102 3.53 0.71 12.82
N TRP A 103 3.77 1.71 11.96
CA TRP A 103 4.76 2.75 12.22
C TRP A 103 4.37 3.57 13.45
N ARG A 104 3.10 3.97 13.56
CA ARG A 104 2.59 4.74 14.71
C ARG A 104 2.60 3.91 15.98
N VAL A 105 2.24 2.64 15.88
CA VAL A 105 2.31 1.70 17.03
C VAL A 105 3.75 1.64 17.55
N ALA A 106 4.72 1.46 16.68
CA ALA A 106 6.12 1.40 17.05
C ALA A 106 6.61 2.73 17.65
N ARG A 107 6.29 3.85 16.99
CA ARG A 107 6.70 5.18 17.46
C ARG A 107 6.15 5.50 18.85
N ASN A 108 4.91 5.16 19.11
CA ASN A 108 4.24 5.51 20.36
C ASN A 108 4.46 4.49 21.48
N GLY A 109 4.67 3.23 21.15
CA GLY A 109 4.71 2.14 22.12
C GLY A 109 6.06 1.46 22.31
N LEU A 110 7.01 1.67 21.41
CA LEU A 110 8.33 1.05 21.45
C LEU A 110 9.42 2.11 21.54
N LYS A 111 10.60 1.69 21.97
CA LYS A 111 11.79 2.55 22.09
C LYS A 111 12.92 1.95 21.25
N LEU A 112 12.76 2.01 19.93
CA LEU A 112 13.75 1.53 18.98
C LEU A 112 14.49 2.72 18.33
N ASN A 113 15.70 2.46 17.86
CA ASN A 113 16.49 3.48 17.16
C ASN A 113 15.92 3.83 15.79
N SER A 114 15.07 2.97 15.24
CA SER A 114 14.41 3.19 13.94
C SER A 114 13.05 2.51 13.95
N ASN A 115 12.06 3.18 13.36
CA ASN A 115 10.71 2.65 13.19
C ASN A 115 10.47 2.09 11.77
N ARG A 116 11.53 1.92 10.98
CA ARG A 116 11.44 1.25 9.69
C ARG A 116 10.99 -0.19 9.88
N LEU A 117 10.17 -0.67 8.97
CA LEU A 117 9.62 -2.04 9.08
C LEU A 117 10.73 -3.09 9.17
N ALA A 118 11.78 -2.95 8.36
CA ALA A 118 12.93 -3.86 8.39
C ALA A 118 13.61 -3.87 9.76
N SER A 119 13.77 -2.71 10.41
CA SER A 119 14.38 -2.60 11.73
C SER A 119 13.52 -3.24 12.81
N ILE A 120 12.21 -3.05 12.73
CA ILE A 120 11.26 -3.67 13.66
C ILE A 120 11.28 -5.19 13.49
N ALA A 121 11.25 -5.67 12.25
CA ALA A 121 11.29 -7.10 11.94
C ALA A 121 12.57 -7.75 12.46
N GLU A 122 13.72 -7.10 12.26
CA GLU A 122 15.01 -7.56 12.78
C GLU A 122 15.00 -7.67 14.31
N PHE A 123 14.50 -6.63 14.98
CA PHE A 123 14.39 -6.61 16.44
C PHE A 123 13.53 -7.76 16.97
N LEU A 124 12.43 -8.07 16.25
CA LEU A 124 11.51 -9.15 16.61
C LEU A 124 12.01 -10.53 16.17
N GLY A 125 13.17 -10.63 15.54
CA GLY A 125 13.71 -11.89 15.04
C GLY A 125 12.94 -12.45 13.85
N LYS A 126 12.26 -11.61 13.07
CA LYS A 126 11.48 -12.02 11.91
C LYS A 126 12.33 -11.97 10.64
N LYS A 127 11.97 -12.83 9.67
CA LYS A 127 12.64 -12.85 8.37
C LYS A 127 12.45 -11.50 7.66
N GLN A 128 13.58 -10.92 7.24
CA GLN A 128 13.55 -9.65 6.55
C GLN A 128 13.21 -9.81 5.06
N LYS A 129 12.71 -8.72 4.49
CA LYS A 129 12.44 -8.61 3.07
C LYS A 129 13.71 -8.84 2.26
N THR A 130 13.62 -9.64 1.20
CA THR A 130 14.71 -9.79 0.24
C THR A 130 14.98 -8.44 -0.44
N PRO A 131 16.25 -7.98 -0.52
CA PRO A 131 16.56 -6.74 -1.21
C PRO A 131 16.06 -6.79 -2.65
N ILE A 132 15.24 -5.82 -3.04
CA ILE A 132 14.80 -5.64 -4.41
C ILE A 132 15.78 -4.67 -5.06
N MET A 133 16.40 -5.09 -6.17
CA MET A 133 17.23 -4.19 -6.94
C MET A 133 16.35 -3.10 -7.55
N ASN A 134 16.77 -1.85 -7.41
CA ASN A 134 16.03 -0.69 -7.93
C ASN A 134 15.66 -0.82 -9.41
N THR A 135 16.45 -1.57 -10.16
CA THR A 135 16.21 -1.86 -11.58
C THR A 135 14.94 -2.64 -11.85
N ALA A 136 14.32 -3.27 -10.84
CA ALA A 136 13.07 -4.02 -11.01
C ALA A 136 11.90 -3.12 -11.42
N TRP A 137 12.01 -1.81 -11.22
CA TRP A 137 10.95 -0.83 -11.48
C TRP A 137 11.28 0.14 -12.62
N LEU A 138 12.41 0.01 -13.23
CA LEU A 138 12.83 0.86 -14.35
C LEU A 138 12.43 0.30 -15.71
#